data_c4810e36793073af858f7abcaf381e2b
#
_entry.id   c4810e36793073af858f7abcaf381e2b
#
_cell.length_a   1.000
_cell.length_b   1.000
_cell.length_c   1.000
_cell.angle_alpha   90.00
_cell.angle_beta   90.00
_cell.angle_gamma   90.00
#
_symmetry.space_group_name_H-M   'P 1'
#
loop_
_entity.id
_entity.type
_entity.pdbx_description
1 polymer ?
#
loop_
_entity_poly.entity_id
_entity_poly.type
_entity_poly.pdbx_seq_one_letter_code
_entity_poly.pdbx_strand_id
1 'polypeptide(L)'
;MQQYIDSYDFAGKKAIVRVDFNVPLNENFEITDDTRIRRAIPTLKKVLEKGGALIIMSHLGRPKKVDPKFSLKHIVGRVSECLGVPVQFADDCQKADAQAAALKPGEVLLLENLRYYAEEEGKPRGLAEDASDEEKKAAKAAVKASQKEFVKKLASYADCYINDAFGTAHRAHGSTALIAEYFPNDKMFGYLMEGEIKAIDAVLKNAQRPLTAIIGGSKVSSKLAVLKNLVGKVDNLIIGGGMGYTFIKAQGGHIGNSLHEDDLIPDALEIMKEAKEKGVNLSLSVATVCGQAFDNDTPQKIFPIDQIPDEWEGMDASPASLEIWKKIILSSKTILWNGPVGVFELPNFAKGTLQIAEDLAEATKNGAYTLVGGGDSVAAVTQMGYADKVSYVSTGGGAMLEAIEGKILPGVAAIQD
;
A
#
# COMPACT_ATOMS: atom_id res chain seq x y z
N MET A 1 -6.38 20.47 -15.73
CA MET A 1 -6.34 19.30 -16.66
C MET A 1 -5.09 18.48 -16.38
N GLN A 2 -5.22 17.18 -16.23
CA GLN A 2 -4.10 16.27 -16.01
C GLN A 2 -3.12 16.31 -17.19
N GLN A 3 -1.83 16.40 -16.89
CA GLN A 3 -0.73 16.25 -17.85
C GLN A 3 -0.09 14.87 -17.69
N TYR A 4 0.76 14.49 -18.64
CA TYR A 4 1.51 13.24 -18.61
C TYR A 4 3.01 13.52 -18.65
N ILE A 5 3.78 12.82 -17.83
CA ILE A 5 5.20 13.07 -17.64
C ILE A 5 6.01 12.95 -18.96
N ASP A 6 5.64 12.02 -19.84
CA ASP A 6 6.34 11.82 -21.12
C ASP A 6 6.13 12.95 -22.12
N SER A 7 4.97 13.58 -22.11
CA SER A 7 4.61 14.64 -23.06
C SER A 7 4.80 16.05 -22.51
N TYR A 8 4.95 16.19 -21.19
CA TYR A 8 5.07 17.50 -20.57
C TYR A 8 6.44 18.16 -20.87
N ASP A 9 6.46 19.45 -21.16
CA ASP A 9 7.66 20.22 -21.39
C ASP A 9 8.23 20.75 -20.08
N PHE A 10 9.28 20.12 -19.58
CA PHE A 10 10.00 20.51 -18.37
C PHE A 10 11.12 21.53 -18.61
N ALA A 11 11.44 21.84 -19.86
CA ALA A 11 12.57 22.72 -20.18
C ALA A 11 12.46 24.09 -19.46
N GLY A 12 13.46 24.42 -18.64
CA GLY A 12 13.50 25.66 -17.87
C GLY A 12 12.50 25.74 -16.70
N LYS A 13 11.75 24.70 -16.41
CA LYS A 13 10.76 24.65 -15.34
C LYS A 13 11.30 23.98 -14.08
N LYS A 14 10.71 24.34 -12.95
CA LYS A 14 10.93 23.71 -11.65
C LYS A 14 9.75 22.80 -11.34
N ALA A 15 10.00 21.51 -11.16
CA ALA A 15 8.98 20.55 -10.79
C ALA A 15 9.07 20.26 -9.29
N ILE A 16 7.99 20.43 -8.55
CA ILE A 16 7.86 19.95 -7.19
C ILE A 16 7.28 18.53 -7.22
N VAL A 17 8.04 17.57 -6.71
CA VAL A 17 7.72 16.14 -6.79
C VAL A 17 7.50 15.57 -5.39
N ARG A 18 6.31 15.04 -5.14
CA ARG A 18 6.01 14.31 -3.92
C ARG A 18 6.40 12.85 -4.12
N VAL A 19 7.41 12.43 -3.40
CA VAL A 19 7.90 11.05 -3.37
C VAL A 19 7.66 10.42 -2.00
N ASP A 20 7.78 9.11 -1.90
CA ASP A 20 7.76 8.38 -0.64
C ASP A 20 9.18 7.90 -0.31
N PHE A 21 9.94 8.73 0.38
CA PHE A 21 11.28 8.43 0.89
C PHE A 21 11.26 8.02 2.36
N ASN A 22 10.14 7.47 2.82
CA ASN A 22 10.01 6.92 4.16
C ASN A 22 10.73 5.56 4.24
N VAL A 23 12.05 5.61 4.20
CA VAL A 23 12.92 4.44 4.24
C VAL A 23 13.30 4.08 5.68
N PRO A 24 13.55 2.79 5.99
CA PRO A 24 14.01 2.40 7.31
C PRO A 24 15.48 2.81 7.53
N LEU A 25 15.75 3.36 8.71
CA LEU A 25 17.08 3.73 9.17
C LEU A 25 17.45 2.89 10.39
N ASN A 26 18.72 2.50 10.50
CA ASN A 26 19.25 1.87 11.69
C ASN A 26 19.58 2.92 12.79
N GLU A 27 20.13 2.48 13.92
CA GLU A 27 20.51 3.35 15.04
C GLU A 27 21.56 4.39 14.66
N ASN A 28 22.35 4.14 13.62
CA ASN A 28 23.37 5.05 13.10
C ASN A 28 22.82 5.94 11.94
N PHE A 29 21.52 5.97 11.74
CA PHE A 29 20.85 6.69 10.65
C PHE A 29 21.28 6.24 9.25
N GLU A 30 21.74 5.00 9.11
CA GLU A 30 22.04 4.40 7.82
C GLU A 30 20.79 3.73 7.24
N ILE A 31 20.61 3.87 5.93
CA ILE A 31 19.48 3.26 5.21
C ILE A 31 19.68 1.75 5.15
N THR A 32 18.71 0.99 5.65
CA THR A 32 18.72 -0.48 5.60
C THR A 32 17.98 -1.04 4.39
N ASP A 33 17.10 -0.27 3.77
CA ASP A 33 16.40 -0.60 2.52
C ASP A 33 16.12 0.68 1.74
N ASP A 34 16.70 0.81 0.57
CA ASP A 34 16.58 1.98 -0.30
C ASP A 34 15.57 1.80 -1.46
N THR A 35 14.78 0.74 -1.42
CA THR A 35 13.85 0.39 -2.51
C THR A 35 12.94 1.56 -2.89
N ARG A 36 12.41 2.29 -1.91
CA ARG A 36 11.53 3.44 -2.16
C ARG A 36 12.24 4.57 -2.87
N ILE A 37 13.51 4.82 -2.54
CA ILE A 37 14.33 5.81 -3.24
C ILE A 37 14.53 5.37 -4.69
N ARG A 38 15.01 4.15 -4.91
CA ARG A 38 15.29 3.63 -6.26
C ARG A 38 14.05 3.63 -7.16
N ARG A 39 12.88 3.34 -6.62
CA ARG A 39 11.62 3.33 -7.38
C ARG A 39 11.15 4.71 -7.83
N ALA A 40 11.54 5.78 -7.15
CA ALA A 40 11.23 7.16 -7.54
C ALA A 40 12.20 7.71 -8.60
N ILE A 41 13.38 7.11 -8.75
CA ILE A 41 14.43 7.61 -9.64
C ILE A 41 14.00 7.78 -11.10
N PRO A 42 13.25 6.86 -11.73
CA PRO A 42 12.82 7.05 -13.13
C PRO A 42 12.06 8.35 -13.36
N THR A 43 11.14 8.70 -12.47
CA THR A 43 10.40 9.97 -12.52
C THR A 43 11.33 11.17 -12.38
N LEU A 44 12.21 11.15 -11.39
CA LEU A 44 13.13 12.25 -11.10
C LEU A 44 14.12 12.47 -12.24
N LYS A 45 14.69 11.41 -12.76
CA LYS A 45 15.59 11.48 -13.92
C LYS A 45 14.90 12.03 -15.16
N LYS A 46 13.65 11.67 -15.40
CA LYS A 46 12.90 12.16 -16.56
C LYS A 46 12.76 13.68 -16.56
N VAL A 47 12.48 14.28 -15.41
CA VAL A 47 12.43 15.74 -15.27
C VAL A 47 13.77 16.38 -15.61
N LEU A 48 14.87 15.84 -15.06
CA LEU A 48 16.21 16.36 -15.31
C LEU A 48 16.65 16.20 -16.78
N GLU A 49 16.39 15.04 -17.37
CA GLU A 49 16.70 14.75 -18.78
C GLU A 49 15.96 15.68 -19.74
N LYS A 50 14.78 16.12 -19.38
CA LYS A 50 13.98 17.09 -20.15
C LYS A 50 14.30 18.56 -19.84
N GLY A 51 15.39 18.83 -19.14
CA GLY A 51 15.86 20.18 -18.86
C GLY A 51 15.17 20.89 -17.70
N GLY A 52 14.49 20.17 -16.83
CA GLY A 52 13.89 20.70 -15.62
C GLY A 52 14.82 20.72 -14.42
N ALA A 53 14.42 21.45 -13.37
CA ALA A 53 14.98 21.38 -12.03
C ALA A 53 14.00 20.68 -11.09
N LEU A 54 14.51 20.02 -10.05
CA LEU A 54 13.73 19.25 -9.10
C LEU A 54 13.67 19.91 -7.72
N ILE A 55 12.48 19.98 -7.17
CA ILE A 55 12.24 20.23 -5.76
C ILE A 55 11.52 18.98 -5.22
N ILE A 56 12.25 18.18 -4.43
CA ILE A 56 11.75 16.91 -3.92
C ILE A 56 11.20 17.13 -2.51
N MET A 57 9.99 16.63 -2.28
CA MET A 57 9.37 16.65 -0.97
C MET A 57 8.88 15.26 -0.55
N SER A 58 9.07 14.93 0.71
CA SER A 58 8.70 13.65 1.32
C SER A 58 8.47 13.79 2.80
N HIS A 59 7.98 12.71 3.40
CA HIS A 59 7.99 12.49 4.83
C HIS A 59 8.97 11.38 5.20
N LEU A 60 9.34 11.34 6.47
CA LEU A 60 10.07 10.25 7.10
C LEU A 60 9.47 10.01 8.49
N GLY A 61 9.01 8.79 8.75
CA GLY A 61 8.40 8.44 10.02
C GLY A 61 7.10 9.19 10.33
N ARG A 62 6.83 9.32 11.63
CA ARG A 62 5.64 10.02 12.14
C ARG A 62 6.01 11.00 13.27
N PRO A 63 6.89 11.96 13.00
CA PRO A 63 7.26 12.94 14.02
C PRO A 63 6.06 13.81 14.38
N LYS A 64 6.04 14.26 15.64
CA LYS A 64 5.04 15.24 16.14
C LYS A 64 5.62 16.64 16.29
N LYS A 65 6.92 16.78 16.11
CA LYS A 65 7.70 18.03 16.15
C LYS A 65 8.99 17.81 15.37
N VAL A 66 9.80 18.85 15.24
CA VAL A 66 11.15 18.73 14.71
C VAL A 66 11.97 17.79 15.59
N ASP A 67 12.50 16.74 14.96
CA ASP A 67 13.31 15.72 15.62
C ASP A 67 14.40 15.24 14.63
N PRO A 68 15.67 15.44 14.93
CA PRO A 68 16.78 15.03 14.04
C PRO A 68 16.75 13.57 13.62
N LYS A 69 16.14 12.69 14.42
CA LYS A 69 15.97 11.28 14.09
C LYS A 69 15.17 11.08 12.79
N PHE A 70 14.24 11.97 12.52
CA PHE A 70 13.36 11.91 11.34
C PHE A 70 13.76 12.92 10.25
N SER A 71 14.98 13.45 10.28
CA SER A 71 15.44 14.36 9.25
C SER A 71 15.72 13.64 7.93
N LEU A 72 15.23 14.20 6.84
CA LEU A 72 15.55 13.74 5.48
C LEU A 72 17.02 14.02 5.10
N LYS A 73 17.74 14.78 5.90
CA LYS A 73 19.18 15.01 5.70
C LYS A 73 19.96 13.70 5.67
N HIS A 74 19.53 12.69 6.42
CA HIS A 74 20.19 11.38 6.48
C HIS A 74 20.21 10.64 5.14
N ILE A 75 19.29 10.96 4.22
CA ILE A 75 19.15 10.24 2.95
C ILE A 75 19.70 11.04 1.75
N VAL A 76 20.13 12.28 1.93
CA VAL A 76 20.59 13.17 0.85
C VAL A 76 21.71 12.51 0.01
N GLY A 77 22.69 11.92 0.67
CA GLY A 77 23.81 11.24 0.00
C GLY A 77 23.34 10.11 -0.91
N ARG A 78 22.42 9.28 -0.43
CA ARG A 78 21.90 8.15 -1.20
C ARG A 78 21.06 8.61 -2.39
N VAL A 79 20.23 9.63 -2.21
CA VAL A 79 19.46 10.22 -3.31
C VAL A 79 20.40 10.79 -4.38
N SER A 80 21.44 11.51 -3.97
CA SER A 80 22.45 12.04 -4.87
C SER A 80 23.17 10.94 -5.66
N GLU A 81 23.59 9.85 -5.02
CA GLU A 81 24.17 8.69 -5.67
C GLU A 81 23.24 8.09 -6.72
N CYS A 82 21.98 7.85 -6.36
CA CYS A 82 21.00 7.26 -7.27
C CYS A 82 20.67 8.16 -8.46
N LEU A 83 20.63 9.48 -8.27
CA LEU A 83 20.38 10.44 -9.34
C LEU A 83 21.62 10.71 -10.20
N GLY A 84 22.81 10.52 -9.65
CA GLY A 84 24.08 10.85 -10.32
C GLY A 84 24.38 12.34 -10.39
N VAL A 85 23.70 13.17 -9.58
CA VAL A 85 23.89 14.62 -9.47
C VAL A 85 23.87 15.04 -7.99
N PRO A 86 24.55 16.14 -7.63
CA PRO A 86 24.48 16.67 -6.27
C PRO A 86 23.04 17.06 -5.88
N VAL A 87 22.63 16.74 -4.66
CA VAL A 87 21.35 17.13 -4.08
C VAL A 87 21.59 18.16 -2.99
N GLN A 88 21.02 19.36 -3.15
CA GLN A 88 20.98 20.38 -2.13
C GLN A 88 19.90 20.05 -1.10
N PHE A 89 20.05 20.50 0.13
CA PHE A 89 19.10 20.27 1.20
C PHE A 89 18.59 21.59 1.81
N ALA A 90 17.30 21.71 2.00
CA ALA A 90 16.67 22.82 2.70
C ALA A 90 16.22 22.35 4.09
N ASP A 91 16.80 22.90 5.14
CA ASP A 91 16.56 22.54 6.54
C ASP A 91 15.12 22.76 7.03
N ASP A 92 14.33 23.51 6.30
CA ASP A 92 12.92 23.79 6.59
C ASP A 92 12.13 23.90 5.29
N CYS A 93 11.15 22.99 5.11
CA CYS A 93 10.34 22.96 3.89
C CYS A 93 9.51 24.25 3.67
N GLN A 94 9.29 25.07 4.70
CA GLN A 94 8.55 26.33 4.62
C GLN A 94 9.45 27.55 4.42
N LYS A 95 10.77 27.40 4.43
CA LYS A 95 11.76 28.48 4.34
C LYS A 95 12.79 28.23 3.25
N ALA A 96 12.40 27.61 2.16
CA ALA A 96 13.28 27.27 1.05
C ALA A 96 13.20 28.26 -0.14
N ASP A 97 12.61 29.43 0.06
CA ASP A 97 12.37 30.41 -1.02
C ASP A 97 13.64 30.77 -1.80
N ALA A 98 14.70 31.13 -1.12
CA ALA A 98 15.97 31.53 -1.76
C ALA A 98 16.61 30.36 -2.52
N GLN A 99 16.65 29.16 -1.92
CA GLN A 99 17.22 27.97 -2.55
C GLN A 99 16.40 27.53 -3.76
N ALA A 100 15.07 27.55 -3.66
CA ALA A 100 14.17 27.22 -4.76
C ALA A 100 14.31 28.23 -5.91
N ALA A 101 14.36 29.52 -5.60
CA ALA A 101 14.55 30.57 -6.60
C ALA A 101 15.88 30.47 -7.36
N ALA A 102 16.95 30.04 -6.67
CA ALA A 102 18.28 29.93 -7.24
C ALA A 102 18.52 28.65 -8.06
N LEU A 103 17.60 27.67 -8.03
CA LEU A 103 17.75 26.43 -8.79
C LEU A 103 17.79 26.66 -10.29
N LYS A 104 18.78 26.03 -10.91
CA LYS A 104 18.97 26.00 -12.37
C LYS A 104 18.53 24.66 -12.95
N PRO A 105 18.24 24.59 -14.26
CA PRO A 105 18.00 23.30 -14.94
C PRO A 105 19.08 22.28 -14.62
N GLY A 106 18.65 21.04 -14.28
CA GLY A 106 19.54 19.95 -13.86
C GLY A 106 19.91 19.93 -12.39
N GLU A 107 19.55 20.95 -11.61
CA GLU A 107 19.80 21.01 -10.17
C GLU A 107 18.62 20.42 -9.36
N VAL A 108 18.97 19.93 -8.17
CA VAL A 108 18.03 19.22 -7.28
C VAL A 108 18.08 19.80 -5.88
N LEU A 109 16.92 20.09 -5.31
CA LEU A 109 16.71 20.50 -3.93
C LEU A 109 15.79 19.50 -3.23
N LEU A 110 16.24 18.91 -2.12
CA LEU A 110 15.39 18.11 -1.22
C LEU A 110 14.97 18.97 -0.03
N LEU A 111 13.67 19.05 0.20
CA LEU A 111 13.09 19.74 1.35
C LEU A 111 13.13 18.85 2.59
N GLU A 112 13.27 19.44 3.78
CA GLU A 112 13.15 18.74 5.06
C GLU A 112 11.74 18.15 5.26
N ASN A 113 11.65 17.17 6.13
CA ASN A 113 10.47 16.37 6.43
C ASN A 113 9.19 17.19 6.57
N LEU A 114 8.26 16.97 5.65
CA LEU A 114 6.96 17.66 5.62
C LEU A 114 6.17 17.48 6.91
N ARG A 115 6.30 16.32 7.57
CA ARG A 115 5.55 15.97 8.79
C ARG A 115 6.08 16.61 10.05
N TYR A 116 7.13 17.42 9.96
CA TYR A 116 7.48 18.31 11.07
C TYR A 116 6.37 19.34 11.30
N TYR A 117 5.58 19.64 10.29
CA TYR A 117 4.43 20.51 10.34
C TYR A 117 3.12 19.76 10.47
N ALA A 118 2.28 20.11 11.45
CA ALA A 118 0.93 19.55 11.62
C ALA A 118 0.03 19.81 10.39
N GLU A 119 0.32 20.87 9.67
CA GLU A 119 -0.36 21.30 8.47
C GLU A 119 -0.25 20.31 7.31
N GLU A 120 0.82 19.52 7.24
CA GLU A 120 0.90 18.46 6.22
C GLU A 120 -0.25 17.48 6.37
N GLU A 121 -0.51 17.01 7.58
CA GLU A 121 -1.59 16.07 7.87
C GLU A 121 -2.96 16.77 8.04
N GLY A 122 -2.97 18.07 8.30
CA GLY A 122 -4.18 18.83 8.58
C GLY A 122 -4.89 18.43 9.87
N LYS A 123 -4.12 17.93 10.85
CA LYS A 123 -4.62 17.48 12.15
C LYS A 123 -3.94 18.27 13.27
N PRO A 124 -4.70 18.77 14.26
CA PRO A 124 -4.12 19.50 15.38
C PRO A 124 -3.23 18.58 16.21
N ARG A 125 -2.18 19.16 16.80
CA ARG A 125 -1.24 18.51 17.70
C ARG A 125 -1.22 19.21 19.06
N GLY A 126 -0.86 18.47 20.11
CA GLY A 126 -0.68 19.02 21.45
C GLY A 126 -1.96 19.36 22.19
N LEU A 127 -3.12 18.86 21.76
CA LEU A 127 -4.36 18.96 22.51
C LEU A 127 -4.30 18.10 23.77
N ALA A 128 -4.83 18.61 24.90
CA ALA A 128 -5.00 17.85 26.11
C ALA A 128 -5.99 16.69 25.88
N GLU A 129 -5.77 15.56 26.56
CA GLU A 129 -6.65 14.38 26.43
C GLU A 129 -8.11 14.68 26.83
N ASP A 130 -8.28 15.58 27.79
CA ASP A 130 -9.56 16.04 28.32
C ASP A 130 -10.11 17.29 27.62
N ALA A 131 -9.52 17.70 26.49
CA ALA A 131 -10.00 18.86 25.74
C ALA A 131 -11.48 18.71 25.36
N SER A 132 -12.26 19.80 25.52
CA SER A 132 -13.67 19.83 25.15
C SER A 132 -13.87 19.67 23.64
N ASP A 133 -15.08 19.31 23.24
CA ASP A 133 -15.43 19.19 21.82
C ASP A 133 -15.30 20.55 21.09
N GLU A 134 -15.58 21.66 21.79
CA GLU A 134 -15.41 23.02 21.27
C GLU A 134 -13.92 23.34 21.04
N GLU A 135 -13.04 22.98 21.99
CA GLU A 135 -11.60 23.14 21.87
C GLU A 135 -11.03 22.31 20.72
N LYS A 136 -11.47 21.05 20.59
CA LYS A 136 -11.09 20.15 19.48
C LYS A 136 -11.53 20.73 18.13
N LYS A 137 -12.76 21.25 18.05
CA LYS A 137 -13.30 21.85 16.83
C LYS A 137 -12.55 23.13 16.44
N ALA A 138 -12.26 24.00 17.41
CA ALA A 138 -11.48 25.22 17.20
C ALA A 138 -10.05 24.89 16.73
N ALA A 139 -9.37 23.94 17.36
CA ALA A 139 -8.03 23.51 16.96
C ALA A 139 -8.01 22.92 15.55
N LYS A 140 -9.01 22.12 15.21
CA LYS A 140 -9.16 21.56 13.84
C LYS A 140 -9.37 22.67 12.80
N ALA A 141 -10.21 23.66 13.10
CA ALA A 141 -10.42 24.80 12.21
C ALA A 141 -9.13 25.63 12.01
N ALA A 142 -8.37 25.86 13.09
CA ALA A 142 -7.11 26.60 13.05
C ALA A 142 -6.06 25.89 12.19
N VAL A 143 -5.87 24.58 12.34
CA VAL A 143 -4.89 23.82 11.54
C VAL A 143 -5.33 23.75 10.07
N LYS A 144 -6.62 23.70 9.79
CA LYS A 144 -7.12 23.75 8.41
C LYS A 144 -6.87 25.09 7.74
N ALA A 145 -6.97 26.18 8.46
CA ALA A 145 -6.64 27.51 7.96
C ALA A 145 -5.14 27.64 7.67
N SER A 146 -4.28 27.24 8.61
CA SER A 146 -2.82 27.27 8.44
C SER A 146 -2.34 26.27 7.38
N GLN A 147 -3.05 25.17 7.18
CA GLN A 147 -2.76 24.19 6.12
C GLN A 147 -2.80 24.82 4.72
N LYS A 148 -3.74 25.72 4.46
CA LYS A 148 -3.81 26.43 3.18
C LYS A 148 -2.56 27.26 2.91
N GLU A 149 -2.07 27.98 3.92
CA GLU A 149 -0.84 28.78 3.81
C GLU A 149 0.39 27.89 3.66
N PHE A 150 0.44 26.77 4.39
CA PHE A 150 1.50 25.76 4.26
C PHE A 150 1.61 25.22 2.82
N VAL A 151 0.49 24.81 2.25
CA VAL A 151 0.41 24.26 0.88
C VAL A 151 0.75 25.34 -0.16
N LYS A 152 0.23 26.55 0.01
CA LYS A 152 0.52 27.69 -0.86
C LYS A 152 2.03 28.00 -0.90
N LYS A 153 2.70 27.92 0.25
CA LYS A 153 4.15 28.11 0.32
C LYS A 153 4.90 27.04 -0.48
N LEU A 154 4.57 25.77 -0.31
CA LEU A 154 5.18 24.68 -1.09
C LEU A 154 4.96 24.88 -2.59
N ALA A 155 3.72 25.18 -2.99
CA ALA A 155 3.38 25.42 -4.40
C ALA A 155 4.12 26.61 -5.00
N SER A 156 4.44 27.63 -4.20
CA SER A 156 5.15 28.83 -4.67
C SER A 156 6.58 28.56 -5.16
N TYR A 157 7.17 27.40 -4.82
CA TYR A 157 8.53 27.04 -5.23
C TYR A 157 8.64 26.56 -6.67
N ALA A 158 7.55 26.15 -7.31
CA ALA A 158 7.59 25.40 -8.55
C ALA A 158 6.60 25.85 -9.61
N ASP A 159 6.83 25.42 -10.84
CA ASP A 159 6.00 25.68 -12.01
C ASP A 159 5.02 24.53 -12.30
N CYS A 160 5.32 23.32 -11.84
CA CYS A 160 4.47 22.15 -12.01
C CYS A 160 4.59 21.18 -10.83
N TYR A 161 3.60 20.31 -10.69
CA TYR A 161 3.49 19.35 -9.59
C TYR A 161 3.41 17.91 -10.10
N ILE A 162 4.20 17.04 -9.50
CA ILE A 162 4.18 15.60 -9.76
C ILE A 162 3.90 14.85 -8.46
N ASN A 163 2.88 14.00 -8.47
CA ASN A 163 2.64 13.03 -7.39
C ASN A 163 3.19 11.65 -7.79
N ASP A 164 4.19 11.20 -7.06
CA ASP A 164 4.81 9.87 -7.26
C ASP A 164 4.86 9.05 -5.96
N ALA A 165 3.92 9.33 -5.04
CA ALA A 165 3.84 8.75 -3.71
C ALA A 165 2.53 7.97 -3.52
N PHE A 166 2.44 6.77 -4.10
CA PHE A 166 1.22 5.96 -4.04
C PHE A 166 0.89 5.52 -2.60
N GLY A 167 1.89 5.18 -1.79
CA GLY A 167 1.67 4.75 -0.40
C GLY A 167 0.94 5.76 0.50
N THR A 168 0.92 7.03 0.12
CA THR A 168 0.20 8.11 0.81
C THR A 168 -1.01 8.64 0.05
N ALA A 169 -1.34 8.07 -1.10
CA ALA A 169 -2.41 8.56 -1.97
C ALA A 169 -3.81 8.45 -1.36
N HIS A 170 -4.00 7.59 -0.37
CA HIS A 170 -5.27 7.43 0.37
C HIS A 170 -5.52 8.52 1.42
N ARG A 171 -4.58 9.44 1.59
CA ARG A 171 -4.67 10.54 2.58
C ARG A 171 -4.75 11.89 1.88
N ALA A 172 -5.73 12.71 2.26
CA ALA A 172 -5.88 14.08 1.78
C ALA A 172 -4.91 15.03 2.52
N HIS A 173 -3.60 14.76 2.43
CA HIS A 173 -2.57 15.59 3.02
C HIS A 173 -2.25 16.81 2.14
N GLY A 174 -1.55 17.79 2.70
CA GLY A 174 -1.18 19.00 1.99
C GLY A 174 -0.40 18.73 0.70
N SER A 175 0.67 17.94 0.80
CA SER A 175 1.56 17.66 -0.32
C SER A 175 1.07 16.59 -1.30
N THR A 176 0.09 15.77 -0.92
CA THR A 176 -0.41 14.66 -1.74
C THR A 176 -1.71 14.96 -2.47
N ALA A 177 -2.51 15.88 -1.96
CA ALA A 177 -3.81 16.21 -2.54
C ALA A 177 -4.03 17.73 -2.69
N LEU A 178 -3.96 18.50 -1.60
CA LEU A 178 -4.34 19.92 -1.62
C LEU A 178 -3.45 20.76 -2.54
N ILE A 179 -2.18 20.44 -2.65
CA ILE A 179 -1.23 21.19 -3.48
C ILE A 179 -1.62 21.17 -4.97
N ALA A 180 -2.30 20.13 -5.45
CA ALA A 180 -2.70 20.02 -6.85
C ALA A 180 -3.63 21.15 -7.30
N GLU A 181 -4.39 21.74 -6.38
CA GLU A 181 -5.26 22.90 -6.67
C GLU A 181 -4.50 24.13 -7.18
N TYR A 182 -3.22 24.26 -6.79
CA TYR A 182 -2.35 25.37 -7.22
C TYR A 182 -1.74 25.15 -8.60
N PHE A 183 -1.93 23.98 -9.19
CA PHE A 183 -1.41 23.59 -10.52
C PHE A 183 -2.55 23.06 -11.41
N PRO A 184 -3.57 23.85 -11.73
CA PRO A 184 -4.76 23.36 -12.43
C PRO A 184 -4.48 22.75 -13.81
N ASN A 185 -3.40 23.20 -14.48
CA ASN A 185 -3.01 22.72 -15.81
C ASN A 185 -1.61 22.09 -15.85
N ASP A 186 -0.89 22.07 -14.74
CA ASP A 186 0.50 21.65 -14.66
C ASP A 186 0.70 20.62 -13.55
N LYS A 187 -0.20 19.64 -13.51
CA LYS A 187 -0.18 18.53 -12.55
C LYS A 187 -0.21 17.19 -13.25
N MET A 188 0.53 16.23 -12.71
CA MET A 188 0.68 14.88 -13.30
C MET A 188 1.09 13.84 -12.28
N PHE A 189 0.92 12.57 -12.64
CA PHE A 189 1.49 11.45 -11.91
C PHE A 189 2.93 11.21 -12.36
N GLY A 190 3.78 10.73 -11.43
CA GLY A 190 5.02 10.09 -11.79
C GLY A 190 4.82 8.65 -12.27
N TYR A 191 5.88 8.02 -12.74
CA TYR A 191 5.81 6.66 -13.29
C TYR A 191 5.40 5.61 -12.27
N LEU A 192 5.86 5.73 -11.01
CA LEU A 192 5.46 4.81 -9.94
C LEU A 192 3.96 4.89 -9.71
N MET A 193 3.44 6.09 -9.57
CA MET A 193 2.01 6.35 -9.34
C MET A 193 1.15 5.84 -10.51
N GLU A 194 1.55 6.11 -11.75
CA GLU A 194 0.87 5.59 -12.95
C GLU A 194 0.89 4.06 -12.98
N GLY A 195 2.01 3.45 -12.65
CA GLY A 195 2.15 1.99 -12.62
C GLY A 195 1.20 1.35 -11.62
N GLU A 196 1.11 1.90 -10.41
CA GLU A 196 0.20 1.43 -9.35
C GLU A 196 -1.27 1.57 -9.79
N ILE A 197 -1.65 2.70 -10.35
CA ILE A 197 -3.02 2.94 -10.84
C ILE A 197 -3.37 1.97 -11.97
N LYS A 198 -2.49 1.79 -12.94
CA LYS A 198 -2.70 0.85 -14.05
C LYS A 198 -2.84 -0.60 -13.56
N ALA A 199 -2.01 -1.00 -12.59
CA ALA A 199 -2.06 -2.34 -12.02
C ALA A 199 -3.40 -2.61 -11.31
N ILE A 200 -3.88 -1.66 -10.53
CA ILE A 200 -5.17 -1.76 -9.84
C ILE A 200 -6.33 -1.76 -10.84
N ASP A 201 -6.30 -0.89 -11.84
CA ASP A 201 -7.33 -0.82 -12.87
C ASP A 201 -7.38 -2.10 -13.74
N ALA A 202 -6.23 -2.73 -13.97
CA ALA A 202 -6.16 -4.02 -14.67
C ALA A 202 -6.92 -5.13 -13.93
N VAL A 203 -7.03 -5.05 -12.63
CA VAL A 203 -7.76 -6.00 -11.79
C VAL A 203 -9.21 -5.58 -11.57
N LEU A 204 -9.45 -4.32 -11.21
CA LEU A 204 -10.78 -3.86 -10.78
C LEU A 204 -11.69 -3.41 -11.93
N LYS A 205 -11.12 -2.91 -13.02
CA LYS A 205 -11.89 -2.32 -14.13
C LYS A 205 -11.80 -3.09 -15.44
N ASN A 206 -10.62 -3.62 -15.74
CA ASN A 206 -10.31 -4.18 -17.07
C ASN A 206 -9.83 -5.64 -16.99
N ALA A 207 -10.26 -6.38 -15.99
CA ALA A 207 -9.80 -7.75 -15.78
C ALA A 207 -10.25 -8.69 -16.91
N GLN A 208 -9.30 -9.46 -17.42
CA GLN A 208 -9.62 -10.65 -18.22
C GLN A 208 -10.09 -11.77 -17.29
N ARG A 209 -11.17 -12.42 -17.64
CA ARG A 209 -11.77 -13.47 -16.82
C ARG A 209 -11.29 -14.87 -17.22
N PRO A 210 -11.20 -15.83 -16.29
CA PRO A 210 -11.64 -15.72 -14.89
C PRO A 210 -10.77 -14.79 -14.05
N LEU A 211 -11.41 -13.94 -13.23
CA LEU A 211 -10.79 -13.08 -12.25
C LEU A 211 -10.86 -13.76 -10.89
N THR A 212 -9.71 -13.94 -10.26
CA THR A 212 -9.59 -14.56 -8.94
C THR A 212 -8.96 -13.58 -7.95
N ALA A 213 -9.59 -13.43 -6.79
CA ALA A 213 -8.99 -12.74 -5.67
C ALA A 213 -8.63 -13.76 -4.58
N ILE A 214 -7.41 -13.65 -4.06
CA ILE A 214 -6.92 -14.42 -2.92
C ILE A 214 -6.75 -13.43 -1.77
N ILE A 215 -7.62 -13.53 -0.79
CA ILE A 215 -7.63 -12.63 0.37
C ILE A 215 -7.34 -13.45 1.61
N GLY A 216 -6.25 -13.13 2.27
CA GLY A 216 -5.84 -13.75 3.51
C GLY A 216 -5.66 -12.75 4.63
N GLY A 217 -5.28 -13.24 5.79
CA GLY A 217 -5.07 -12.45 6.99
C GLY A 217 -5.66 -13.09 8.22
N SER A 218 -5.45 -12.46 9.38
CA SER A 218 -5.87 -13.01 10.66
C SER A 218 -7.34 -12.75 10.99
N LYS A 219 -7.90 -11.62 10.56
CA LYS A 219 -9.22 -11.13 11.00
C LYS A 219 -10.09 -10.66 9.84
N VAL A 220 -11.37 -11.06 9.86
CA VAL A 220 -12.39 -10.58 8.92
C VAL A 220 -12.57 -9.06 9.04
N SER A 221 -12.55 -8.51 10.26
CA SER A 221 -12.72 -7.08 10.52
C SER A 221 -11.74 -6.19 9.76
N SER A 222 -10.52 -6.66 9.55
CA SER A 222 -9.50 -5.94 8.80
C SER A 222 -9.68 -5.97 7.28
N LYS A 223 -10.47 -6.92 6.76
CA LYS A 223 -10.65 -7.17 5.32
C LYS A 223 -12.12 -7.12 4.87
N LEU A 224 -13.04 -6.83 5.78
CA LEU A 224 -14.48 -6.90 5.48
C LEU A 224 -14.88 -6.05 4.28
N ALA A 225 -14.42 -4.81 4.22
CA ALA A 225 -14.72 -3.90 3.12
C ALA A 225 -14.15 -4.42 1.78
N VAL A 226 -12.96 -5.02 1.81
CA VAL A 226 -12.35 -5.67 0.64
C VAL A 226 -13.22 -6.82 0.15
N LEU A 227 -13.62 -7.71 1.06
CA LEU A 227 -14.45 -8.88 0.73
C LEU A 227 -15.81 -8.46 0.16
N LYS A 228 -16.47 -7.49 0.78
CA LYS A 228 -17.75 -6.96 0.30
C LYS A 228 -17.67 -6.32 -1.07
N ASN A 229 -16.58 -5.61 -1.36
CA ASN A 229 -16.39 -5.00 -2.67
C ASN A 229 -16.03 -6.02 -3.75
N LEU A 230 -15.25 -7.04 -3.42
CA LEU A 230 -14.76 -8.02 -4.40
C LEU A 230 -15.75 -9.14 -4.71
N VAL A 231 -16.57 -9.57 -3.75
CA VAL A 231 -17.48 -10.71 -3.94
C VAL A 231 -18.42 -10.55 -5.13
N GLY A 232 -18.78 -9.33 -5.48
CA GLY A 232 -19.61 -9.05 -6.64
C GLY A 232 -18.86 -8.86 -7.97
N LYS A 233 -17.54 -8.89 -7.95
CA LYS A 233 -16.68 -8.52 -9.10
C LYS A 233 -15.81 -9.67 -9.61
N VAL A 234 -15.56 -10.67 -8.79
CA VAL A 234 -14.67 -11.79 -9.10
C VAL A 234 -15.45 -13.03 -9.55
N ASP A 235 -14.78 -13.93 -10.24
CA ASP A 235 -15.28 -15.27 -10.57
C ASP A 235 -14.93 -16.26 -9.45
N ASN A 236 -13.77 -16.11 -8.85
CA ASN A 236 -13.32 -16.91 -7.71
C ASN A 236 -12.84 -16.01 -6.58
N LEU A 237 -13.22 -16.35 -5.36
CA LEU A 237 -12.77 -15.70 -4.13
C LEU A 237 -12.20 -16.77 -3.20
N ILE A 238 -10.88 -16.79 -3.06
CA ILE A 238 -10.18 -17.65 -2.11
C ILE A 238 -10.00 -16.87 -0.82
N ILE A 239 -10.49 -17.40 0.29
CA ILE A 239 -10.35 -16.82 1.61
C ILE A 239 -9.47 -17.74 2.45
N GLY A 240 -8.31 -17.23 2.88
CA GLY A 240 -7.34 -17.98 3.66
C GLY A 240 -6.93 -17.28 4.95
N GLY A 241 -6.04 -17.93 5.68
CA GLY A 241 -5.57 -17.43 6.98
C GLY A 241 -6.61 -17.55 8.08
N GLY A 242 -6.37 -16.86 9.20
CA GLY A 242 -7.22 -16.92 10.39
C GLY A 242 -8.66 -16.47 10.16
N MET A 243 -8.88 -15.54 9.22
CA MET A 243 -10.23 -15.08 8.89
C MET A 243 -11.13 -16.18 8.31
N GLY A 244 -10.54 -17.21 7.70
CA GLY A 244 -11.30 -18.33 7.13
C GLY A 244 -12.08 -19.11 8.18
N TYR A 245 -11.59 -19.19 9.41
CA TYR A 245 -12.27 -19.94 10.48
C TYR A 245 -13.57 -19.29 10.93
N THR A 246 -13.69 -17.98 10.84
CA THR A 246 -14.98 -17.29 11.07
C THR A 246 -16.03 -17.74 10.06
N PHE A 247 -15.67 -17.92 8.80
CA PHE A 247 -16.56 -18.43 7.75
C PHE A 247 -16.96 -19.90 8.02
N ILE A 248 -16.02 -20.72 8.46
CA ILE A 248 -16.29 -22.13 8.80
C ILE A 248 -17.26 -22.21 10.00
N LYS A 249 -17.01 -21.43 11.04
CA LYS A 249 -17.91 -21.36 12.20
C LYS A 249 -19.30 -20.88 11.81
N ALA A 250 -19.38 -19.90 10.91
CA ALA A 250 -20.66 -19.40 10.38
C ALA A 250 -21.48 -20.49 9.68
N GLN A 251 -20.83 -21.47 9.08
CA GLN A 251 -21.46 -22.64 8.47
C GLN A 251 -21.81 -23.75 9.46
N GLY A 252 -21.54 -23.57 10.75
CA GLY A 252 -21.77 -24.55 11.80
C GLY A 252 -20.61 -25.51 12.03
N GLY A 253 -19.44 -25.28 11.42
CA GLY A 253 -18.23 -26.07 11.63
C GLY A 253 -17.60 -25.86 13.01
N HIS A 254 -16.91 -26.88 13.50
CA HIS A 254 -16.15 -26.85 14.74
C HIS A 254 -14.70 -26.50 14.45
N ILE A 255 -14.21 -25.38 15.00
CA ILE A 255 -12.90 -24.80 14.68
C ILE A 255 -11.88 -24.86 15.83
N GLY A 256 -12.21 -25.57 16.93
CA GLY A 256 -11.34 -25.67 18.10
C GLY A 256 -10.97 -24.30 18.68
N ASN A 257 -9.70 -24.10 18.96
CA ASN A 257 -9.17 -22.83 19.46
C ASN A 257 -8.75 -21.85 18.35
N SER A 258 -9.14 -22.10 17.11
CA SER A 258 -8.76 -21.25 15.99
C SER A 258 -9.25 -19.82 16.15
N LEU A 259 -8.45 -18.87 15.68
CA LEU A 259 -8.78 -17.46 15.66
C LEU A 259 -10.11 -17.23 14.93
N HIS A 260 -11.03 -16.48 15.52
CA HIS A 260 -12.32 -16.15 14.91
C HIS A 260 -12.93 -14.89 15.55
N GLU A 261 -13.93 -14.34 14.88
CA GLU A 261 -14.67 -13.16 15.31
C GLU A 261 -16.17 -13.44 15.25
N ASP A 262 -16.76 -13.77 16.40
CA ASP A 262 -18.20 -14.12 16.50
C ASP A 262 -19.12 -12.98 16.04
N ASP A 263 -18.73 -11.73 16.30
CA ASP A 263 -19.51 -10.54 15.91
C ASP A 263 -19.63 -10.40 14.38
N LEU A 264 -18.74 -11.02 13.62
CA LEU A 264 -18.70 -10.95 12.16
C LEU A 264 -19.27 -12.20 11.46
N ILE A 265 -19.83 -13.15 12.23
CA ILE A 265 -20.54 -14.30 11.64
C ILE A 265 -21.69 -13.85 10.72
N PRO A 266 -22.54 -12.86 11.08
CA PRO A 266 -23.57 -12.36 10.17
C PRO A 266 -23.01 -11.82 8.87
N ASP A 267 -21.90 -11.08 8.91
CA ASP A 267 -21.22 -10.56 7.72
C ASP A 267 -20.64 -11.68 6.84
N ALA A 268 -20.06 -12.70 7.47
CA ALA A 268 -19.53 -13.88 6.74
C ALA A 268 -20.67 -14.63 6.00
N LEU A 269 -21.82 -14.81 6.65
CA LEU A 269 -23.01 -15.42 6.04
C LEU A 269 -23.53 -14.60 4.87
N GLU A 270 -23.56 -13.28 5.00
CA GLU A 270 -23.98 -12.37 3.92
C GLU A 270 -23.06 -12.45 2.71
N ILE A 271 -21.73 -12.46 2.92
CA ILE A 271 -20.75 -12.61 1.86
C ILE A 271 -20.90 -13.95 1.13
N MET A 272 -21.07 -15.04 1.86
CA MET A 272 -21.29 -16.37 1.27
C MET A 272 -22.60 -16.44 0.49
N LYS A 273 -23.66 -15.81 0.98
CA LYS A 273 -24.94 -15.71 0.29
C LYS A 273 -24.80 -14.93 -1.02
N GLU A 274 -24.18 -13.77 -0.98
CA GLU A 274 -23.94 -12.93 -2.16
C GLU A 274 -23.10 -13.66 -3.20
N ALA A 275 -22.05 -14.37 -2.78
CA ALA A 275 -21.23 -15.19 -3.66
C ALA A 275 -22.07 -16.23 -4.39
N LYS A 276 -22.95 -16.95 -3.67
CA LYS A 276 -23.84 -17.93 -4.26
C LYS A 276 -24.84 -17.32 -5.25
N GLU A 277 -25.45 -16.20 -4.91
CA GLU A 277 -26.41 -15.49 -5.74
C GLU A 277 -25.78 -14.98 -7.04
N LYS A 278 -24.53 -14.55 -6.99
CA LYS A 278 -23.77 -14.01 -8.13
C LYS A 278 -22.97 -15.07 -8.91
N GLY A 279 -23.03 -16.33 -8.49
CA GLY A 279 -22.30 -17.41 -9.14
C GLY A 279 -20.78 -17.35 -8.92
N VAL A 280 -20.34 -16.72 -7.83
CA VAL A 280 -18.93 -16.64 -7.45
C VAL A 280 -18.52 -17.92 -6.72
N ASN A 281 -17.42 -18.52 -7.15
CA ASN A 281 -16.82 -19.64 -6.44
C ASN A 281 -16.03 -19.13 -5.22
N LEU A 282 -16.68 -19.12 -4.05
CA LEU A 282 -16.02 -18.80 -2.79
C LEU A 282 -15.37 -20.08 -2.24
N SER A 283 -14.04 -20.10 -2.18
CA SER A 283 -13.25 -21.26 -1.77
C SER A 283 -12.58 -21.03 -0.43
N LEU A 284 -12.96 -21.84 0.55
CA LEU A 284 -12.32 -21.92 1.87
C LEU A 284 -11.36 -23.12 1.90
N SER A 285 -10.47 -23.17 2.89
CA SER A 285 -9.70 -24.38 3.15
C SER A 285 -10.61 -25.58 3.42
N VAL A 286 -10.21 -26.76 2.96
CA VAL A 286 -10.93 -28.04 3.24
C VAL A 286 -10.33 -28.76 4.43
N ALA A 287 -9.06 -28.52 4.71
CA ALA A 287 -8.33 -29.02 5.87
C ALA A 287 -7.26 -28.00 6.25
N THR A 288 -6.77 -28.07 7.45
CA THR A 288 -5.80 -27.12 7.98
C THR A 288 -4.71 -27.80 8.77
N VAL A 289 -3.48 -27.27 8.66
CA VAL A 289 -2.36 -27.65 9.52
C VAL A 289 -2.57 -26.93 10.86
N CYS A 290 -2.77 -27.71 11.91
CA CYS A 290 -3.06 -27.20 13.24
C CYS A 290 -1.85 -27.36 14.17
N GLY A 291 -1.78 -26.47 15.16
CA GLY A 291 -0.90 -26.54 16.30
C GLY A 291 -1.68 -26.53 17.61
N GLN A 292 -1.01 -26.83 18.71
CA GLN A 292 -1.58 -26.78 20.07
C GLN A 292 -1.26 -25.47 20.78
N ALA A 293 -0.35 -24.68 20.22
CA ALA A 293 0.02 -23.34 20.72
C ALA A 293 0.48 -22.49 19.54
N PHE A 294 0.40 -21.17 19.69
CA PHE A 294 0.94 -20.23 18.72
C PHE A 294 2.47 -20.14 18.83
N ASP A 295 3.12 -21.20 18.36
CA ASP A 295 4.57 -21.39 18.43
C ASP A 295 5.04 -22.20 17.22
N ASN A 296 6.24 -21.85 16.71
CA ASN A 296 6.79 -22.54 15.52
C ASN A 296 7.06 -24.03 15.75
N ASP A 297 7.41 -24.41 16.97
CA ASP A 297 7.80 -25.81 17.31
C ASP A 297 6.67 -26.60 17.96
N THR A 298 5.45 -26.07 17.95
CA THR A 298 4.27 -26.78 18.44
C THR A 298 4.04 -28.08 17.65
N PRO A 299 3.54 -29.16 18.28
CA PRO A 299 3.11 -30.34 17.54
C PRO A 299 2.14 -29.99 16.43
N GLN A 300 2.31 -30.58 15.26
CA GLN A 300 1.48 -30.32 14.10
C GLN A 300 0.61 -31.51 13.75
N LYS A 301 -0.64 -31.25 13.38
CA LYS A 301 -1.55 -32.25 12.84
C LYS A 301 -2.53 -31.62 11.87
N ILE A 302 -2.89 -32.35 10.82
CA ILE A 302 -3.88 -31.90 9.85
C ILE A 302 -5.25 -32.42 10.27
N PHE A 303 -6.23 -31.51 10.32
CA PHE A 303 -7.63 -31.85 10.58
C PHE A 303 -8.53 -31.30 9.46
N PRO A 304 -9.67 -31.96 9.20
CA PRO A 304 -10.71 -31.33 8.38
C PRO A 304 -11.08 -29.95 8.95
N ILE A 305 -11.33 -28.99 8.06
CA ILE A 305 -11.50 -27.58 8.46
C ILE A 305 -12.67 -27.34 9.43
N ASP A 306 -13.68 -28.20 9.39
CA ASP A 306 -14.91 -28.12 10.20
C ASP A 306 -14.92 -29.08 11.41
N GLN A 307 -13.80 -29.77 11.66
CA GLN A 307 -13.65 -30.79 12.72
C GLN A 307 -12.31 -30.64 13.46
N ILE A 308 -11.98 -29.43 13.84
CA ILE A 308 -10.75 -29.13 14.60
C ILE A 308 -11.04 -29.37 16.08
N PRO A 309 -10.30 -30.27 16.77
CA PRO A 309 -10.49 -30.51 18.21
C PRO A 309 -10.22 -29.26 19.07
N ASP A 310 -10.85 -29.20 20.25
CA ASP A 310 -10.79 -28.04 21.14
C ASP A 310 -9.38 -27.61 21.57
N GLU A 311 -8.44 -28.55 21.63
CA GLU A 311 -7.05 -28.27 22.01
C GLU A 311 -6.15 -27.84 20.86
N TRP A 312 -6.72 -27.69 19.65
CA TRP A 312 -6.00 -27.38 18.43
C TRP A 312 -6.50 -26.10 17.79
N GLU A 313 -5.59 -25.40 17.16
CA GLU A 313 -5.90 -24.20 16.35
C GLU A 313 -5.32 -24.32 14.94
N GLY A 314 -6.06 -23.85 13.95
CA GLY A 314 -5.58 -23.82 12.58
C GLY A 314 -4.51 -22.76 12.40
N MET A 315 -3.41 -23.12 11.74
CA MET A 315 -2.25 -22.25 11.56
C MET A 315 -1.77 -22.10 10.12
N ASP A 316 -2.12 -23.05 9.24
CA ASP A 316 -1.77 -22.93 7.81
C ASP A 316 -2.74 -23.76 6.96
N ALA A 317 -2.83 -23.39 5.68
CA ALA A 317 -3.58 -24.18 4.71
C ALA A 317 -2.93 -25.56 4.52
N SER A 318 -3.76 -26.62 4.45
CA SER A 318 -3.28 -27.97 4.20
C SER A 318 -2.85 -28.15 2.73
N PRO A 319 -2.01 -29.18 2.44
CA PRO A 319 -1.70 -29.56 1.07
C PRO A 319 -2.94 -29.80 0.20
N ALA A 320 -4.00 -30.39 0.75
CA ALA A 320 -5.25 -30.63 0.02
C ALA A 320 -5.95 -29.31 -0.37
N SER A 321 -5.98 -28.34 0.52
CA SER A 321 -6.52 -26.98 0.23
C SER A 321 -5.69 -26.28 -0.85
N LEU A 322 -4.37 -26.35 -0.74
CA LEU A 322 -3.45 -25.74 -1.70
C LEU A 322 -3.57 -26.35 -3.10
N GLU A 323 -3.82 -27.64 -3.21
CA GLU A 323 -4.03 -28.32 -4.50
C GLU A 323 -5.31 -27.80 -5.19
N ILE A 324 -6.40 -27.62 -4.43
CA ILE A 324 -7.64 -27.05 -4.95
C ILE A 324 -7.40 -25.61 -5.41
N TRP A 325 -6.74 -24.80 -4.59
CA TRP A 325 -6.45 -23.40 -4.92
C TRP A 325 -5.50 -23.26 -6.11
N LYS A 326 -4.51 -24.13 -6.23
CA LYS A 326 -3.61 -24.17 -7.39
C LYS A 326 -4.37 -24.34 -8.70
N LYS A 327 -5.35 -25.22 -8.74
CA LYS A 327 -6.19 -25.42 -9.93
C LYS A 327 -6.97 -24.17 -10.28
N ILE A 328 -7.54 -23.47 -9.30
CA ILE A 328 -8.24 -22.19 -9.49
C ILE A 328 -7.27 -21.14 -10.03
N ILE A 329 -6.10 -20.99 -9.39
CA ILE A 329 -5.09 -20.00 -9.76
C ILE A 329 -4.61 -20.21 -11.19
N LEU A 330 -4.25 -21.44 -11.56
CA LEU A 330 -3.73 -21.75 -12.90
C LEU A 330 -4.78 -21.64 -14.01
N SER A 331 -6.07 -21.73 -13.68
CA SER A 331 -7.16 -21.50 -14.65
C SER A 331 -7.52 -20.02 -14.80
N SER A 332 -7.00 -19.15 -13.97
CA SER A 332 -7.34 -17.73 -13.95
C SER A 332 -6.56 -16.92 -14.97
N LYS A 333 -7.16 -15.85 -15.49
CA LYS A 333 -6.50 -14.88 -16.38
C LYS A 333 -6.03 -13.63 -15.65
N THR A 334 -6.68 -13.28 -14.55
CA THR A 334 -6.32 -12.15 -13.69
C THR A 334 -6.40 -12.60 -12.24
N ILE A 335 -5.35 -12.31 -11.47
CA ILE A 335 -5.27 -12.71 -10.06
C ILE A 335 -4.82 -11.52 -9.21
N LEU A 336 -5.59 -11.26 -8.16
CA LEU A 336 -5.23 -10.34 -7.08
C LEU A 336 -4.92 -11.15 -5.83
N TRP A 337 -3.76 -10.94 -5.24
CA TRP A 337 -3.41 -11.55 -3.95
C TRP A 337 -3.07 -10.50 -2.90
N ASN A 338 -3.77 -10.55 -1.77
CA ASN A 338 -3.55 -9.68 -0.62
C ASN A 338 -3.74 -10.47 0.69
N GLY A 339 -2.68 -10.71 1.40
CA GLY A 339 -2.65 -11.33 2.72
C GLY A 339 -2.26 -12.81 2.74
N PRO A 340 -1.61 -13.26 3.83
CA PRO A 340 -1.13 -14.62 3.97
C PRO A 340 -2.27 -15.61 4.21
N VAL A 341 -2.06 -16.86 3.83
CA VAL A 341 -3.03 -17.95 4.02
C VAL A 341 -2.69 -18.85 5.22
N GLY A 342 -1.69 -18.48 5.99
CA GLY A 342 -1.25 -19.13 7.22
C GLY A 342 -0.50 -18.14 8.12
N VAL A 343 0.05 -18.63 9.22
CA VAL A 343 0.87 -17.85 10.15
C VAL A 343 2.28 -17.67 9.55
N PHE A 344 2.40 -16.74 8.63
CA PHE A 344 3.58 -16.57 7.78
C PHE A 344 4.85 -16.23 8.58
N GLU A 345 4.73 -15.56 9.70
CA GLU A 345 5.84 -15.24 10.60
C GLU A 345 6.47 -16.46 11.27
N LEU A 346 5.78 -17.60 11.29
CA LEU A 346 6.30 -18.87 11.80
C LEU A 346 6.71 -19.77 10.63
N PRO A 347 8.00 -20.08 10.43
CA PRO A 347 8.48 -20.82 9.25
C PRO A 347 7.77 -22.16 9.00
N ASN A 348 7.40 -22.88 10.05
CA ASN A 348 6.68 -24.15 9.93
C ASN A 348 5.23 -23.98 9.46
N PHE A 349 4.68 -22.78 9.51
CA PHE A 349 3.31 -22.44 9.10
C PHE A 349 3.28 -21.41 7.95
N ALA A 350 4.42 -21.22 7.27
CA ALA A 350 4.56 -20.34 6.11
C ALA A 350 4.42 -21.04 4.77
N LYS A 351 4.38 -22.37 4.76
CA LYS A 351 4.41 -23.19 3.53
C LYS A 351 3.25 -22.88 2.60
N GLY A 352 2.05 -22.69 3.13
CA GLY A 352 0.88 -22.36 2.33
C GLY A 352 1.03 -21.02 1.62
N THR A 353 1.50 -19.99 2.31
CA THR A 353 1.73 -18.66 1.74
C THR A 353 2.82 -18.68 0.68
N LEU A 354 3.90 -19.41 0.91
CA LEU A 354 4.97 -19.59 -0.08
C LEU A 354 4.49 -20.37 -1.32
N GLN A 355 3.61 -21.34 -1.14
CA GLN A 355 3.02 -22.09 -2.26
C GLN A 355 2.13 -21.19 -3.12
N ILE A 356 1.37 -20.30 -2.52
CA ILE A 356 0.58 -19.28 -3.28
C ILE A 356 1.53 -18.43 -4.13
N ALA A 357 2.66 -17.98 -3.59
CA ALA A 357 3.64 -17.21 -4.34
C ALA A 357 4.16 -17.98 -5.57
N GLU A 358 4.48 -19.25 -5.40
CA GLU A 358 4.91 -20.13 -6.50
C GLU A 358 3.81 -20.31 -7.56
N ASP A 359 2.58 -20.54 -7.14
CA ASP A 359 1.45 -20.73 -8.05
C ASP A 359 1.15 -19.46 -8.86
N LEU A 360 1.30 -18.28 -8.25
CA LEU A 360 1.16 -16.99 -8.95
C LEU A 360 2.27 -16.82 -10.00
N ALA A 361 3.51 -17.17 -9.68
CA ALA A 361 4.61 -17.12 -10.64
C ALA A 361 4.37 -18.05 -11.83
N GLU A 362 3.86 -19.27 -11.59
CA GLU A 362 3.48 -20.20 -12.64
C GLU A 362 2.32 -19.66 -13.50
N ALA A 363 1.28 -19.13 -12.87
CA ALA A 363 0.16 -18.52 -13.60
C ALA A 363 0.60 -17.34 -14.47
N THR A 364 1.52 -16.51 -13.98
CA THR A 364 2.10 -15.39 -14.73
C THR A 364 2.86 -15.88 -15.95
N LYS A 365 3.68 -16.92 -15.78
CA LYS A 365 4.42 -17.56 -16.87
C LYS A 365 3.46 -18.09 -17.95
N ASN A 366 2.28 -18.54 -17.55
CA ASN A 366 1.23 -19.05 -18.45
C ASN A 366 0.35 -17.92 -19.03
N GLY A 367 0.67 -16.67 -18.83
CA GLY A 367 0.02 -15.51 -19.43
C GLY A 367 -1.04 -14.81 -18.57
N ALA A 368 -1.23 -15.20 -17.31
CA ALA A 368 -2.12 -14.48 -16.41
C ALA A 368 -1.51 -13.14 -15.96
N TYR A 369 -2.37 -12.15 -15.72
CA TYR A 369 -1.98 -10.92 -15.03
C TYR A 369 -2.11 -11.11 -13.52
N THR A 370 -1.02 -10.88 -12.79
CA THR A 370 -0.97 -11.10 -11.35
C THR A 370 -0.53 -9.84 -10.61
N LEU A 371 -1.37 -9.40 -9.67
CA LEU A 371 -1.12 -8.26 -8.79
C LEU A 371 -0.98 -8.75 -7.36
N VAL A 372 0.16 -8.47 -6.74
CA VAL A 372 0.46 -8.84 -5.36
C VAL A 372 0.57 -7.57 -4.52
N GLY A 373 -0.13 -7.53 -3.39
CA GLY A 373 -0.05 -6.44 -2.44
C GLY A 373 -0.23 -6.90 -1.00
N GLY A 374 0.19 -6.03 -0.07
CA GLY A 374 0.22 -6.36 1.35
C GLY A 374 1.58 -6.87 1.81
N GLY A 375 1.96 -6.53 3.05
CA GLY A 375 3.32 -6.79 3.56
C GLY A 375 3.76 -8.25 3.45
N ASP A 376 2.95 -9.18 3.96
CA ASP A 376 3.30 -10.60 3.99
C ASP A 376 3.29 -11.25 2.60
N SER A 377 2.34 -10.88 1.74
CA SER A 377 2.30 -11.37 0.36
C SER A 377 3.52 -10.92 -0.44
N VAL A 378 3.89 -9.65 -0.30
CA VAL A 378 5.09 -9.07 -0.92
C VAL A 378 6.35 -9.74 -0.36
N ALA A 379 6.42 -9.94 0.95
CA ALA A 379 7.54 -10.65 1.59
C ALA A 379 7.66 -12.07 1.07
N ALA A 380 6.54 -12.79 0.88
CA ALA A 380 6.55 -14.16 0.35
C ALA A 380 7.10 -14.25 -1.08
N VAL A 381 6.64 -13.41 -2.00
CA VAL A 381 7.16 -13.41 -3.38
C VAL A 381 8.63 -12.99 -3.44
N THR A 382 9.04 -12.08 -2.56
CA THR A 382 10.43 -11.64 -2.46
C THR A 382 11.33 -12.75 -1.92
N GLN A 383 10.90 -13.41 -0.84
CA GLN A 383 11.63 -14.52 -0.22
C GLN A 383 11.84 -15.69 -1.20
N MET A 384 10.83 -15.98 -2.02
CA MET A 384 10.90 -17.04 -3.04
C MET A 384 11.68 -16.62 -4.29
N GLY A 385 12.12 -15.37 -4.38
CA GLY A 385 12.76 -14.83 -5.59
C GLY A 385 11.81 -14.67 -6.77
N TYR A 386 10.52 -14.45 -6.51
CA TYR A 386 9.47 -14.36 -7.53
C TYR A 386 8.89 -12.96 -7.71
N ALA A 387 9.47 -11.94 -7.07
CA ALA A 387 8.99 -10.57 -7.19
C ALA A 387 8.98 -10.06 -8.65
N ASP A 388 9.94 -10.50 -9.46
CA ASP A 388 10.04 -10.21 -10.90
C ASP A 388 9.31 -11.22 -11.80
N LYS A 389 8.73 -12.26 -11.21
CA LYS A 389 7.99 -13.34 -11.91
C LYS A 389 6.47 -13.21 -11.78
N VAL A 390 6.00 -12.22 -11.08
CA VAL A 390 4.59 -11.78 -11.06
C VAL A 390 4.45 -10.50 -11.86
N SER A 391 3.24 -10.17 -12.31
CA SER A 391 3.05 -9.02 -13.20
C SER A 391 3.31 -7.69 -12.51
N TYR A 392 2.87 -7.54 -11.26
CA TYR A 392 3.09 -6.31 -10.49
C TYR A 392 3.10 -6.58 -8.97
N VAL A 393 4.08 -6.00 -8.29
CA VAL A 393 4.16 -5.98 -6.83
C VAL A 393 3.88 -4.57 -6.35
N SER A 394 2.75 -4.37 -5.69
CA SER A 394 2.37 -3.05 -5.17
C SER A 394 3.20 -2.66 -3.96
N THR A 395 3.61 -1.41 -3.93
CA THR A 395 4.25 -0.77 -2.77
C THR A 395 3.25 0.02 -1.93
N GLY A 396 1.98 0.04 -2.35
CA GLY A 396 0.97 0.96 -1.84
C GLY A 396 0.45 0.67 -0.44
N GLY A 397 0.66 -0.54 0.09
CA GLY A 397 0.19 -0.89 1.44
C GLY A 397 -1.28 -0.51 1.68
N GLY A 398 -1.50 0.45 2.58
CA GLY A 398 -2.86 0.93 2.91
C GLY A 398 -3.59 1.59 1.74
N ALA A 399 -2.88 2.29 0.86
CA ALA A 399 -3.49 2.91 -0.31
C ALA A 399 -4.04 1.86 -1.29
N MET A 400 -3.28 0.79 -1.53
CA MET A 400 -3.77 -0.32 -2.35
C MET A 400 -5.00 -0.97 -1.70
N LEU A 401 -4.96 -1.21 -0.40
CA LEU A 401 -6.09 -1.81 0.32
C LEU A 401 -7.36 -0.96 0.15
N GLU A 402 -7.27 0.35 0.37
CA GLU A 402 -8.42 1.25 0.19
C GLU A 402 -8.92 1.30 -1.26
N ALA A 403 -8.03 1.23 -2.25
CA ALA A 403 -8.43 1.12 -3.65
C ALA A 403 -9.20 -0.17 -3.93
N ILE A 404 -8.76 -1.30 -3.36
CA ILE A 404 -9.45 -2.59 -3.48
C ILE A 404 -10.81 -2.58 -2.75
N GLU A 405 -10.93 -1.80 -1.69
CA GLU A 405 -12.21 -1.54 -1.01
C GLU A 405 -13.19 -0.71 -1.85
N GLY A 406 -12.75 -0.20 -3.00
CA GLY A 406 -13.55 0.64 -3.88
C GLY A 406 -13.57 2.12 -3.51
N LYS A 407 -12.70 2.56 -2.62
CA LYS A 407 -12.59 3.96 -2.21
C LYS A 407 -11.86 4.78 -3.26
N ILE A 408 -12.28 6.04 -3.42
CA ILE A 408 -11.56 7.02 -4.21
C ILE A 408 -10.36 7.49 -3.38
N LEU A 409 -9.17 7.41 -3.98
CA LEU A 409 -7.94 7.87 -3.34
C LEU A 409 -7.75 9.36 -3.56
N PRO A 410 -7.70 10.19 -2.49
CA PRO A 410 -7.59 11.64 -2.64
C PRO A 410 -6.40 12.12 -3.48
N GLY A 411 -5.24 11.47 -3.34
CA GLY A 411 -4.05 11.80 -4.11
C GLY A 411 -4.15 11.45 -5.61
N VAL A 412 -5.04 10.53 -5.97
CA VAL A 412 -5.35 10.20 -7.36
C VAL A 412 -6.37 11.18 -7.92
N ALA A 413 -7.48 11.39 -7.21
CA ALA A 413 -8.54 12.31 -7.64
C ALA A 413 -8.01 13.73 -7.86
N ALA A 414 -7.15 14.22 -6.98
CA ALA A 414 -6.58 15.58 -7.07
C ALA A 414 -5.82 15.86 -8.39
N ILE A 415 -5.27 14.82 -9.02
CA ILE A 415 -4.60 14.93 -10.32
C ILE A 415 -5.58 14.77 -11.47
N GLN A 416 -6.53 13.83 -11.36
CA GLN A 416 -7.48 13.50 -12.42
C GLN A 416 -8.58 14.54 -12.61
N ASP A 417 -8.98 15.22 -11.52
CA ASP A 417 -9.97 16.31 -11.53
C ASP A 417 -9.33 17.61 -12.01
#